data_a401d20dccf426d3019a86063705669a
#
_entry.id   a401d20dccf426d3019a86063705669a
#
_cell.length_a   1.000
_cell.length_b   1.000
_cell.length_c   1.000
_cell.angle_alpha   90.00
_cell.angle_beta   90.00
_cell.angle_gamma   90.00
#
_symmetry.space_group_name_H-M   'P 1'
#
loop_
_entity.id
_entity.type
_entity.pdbx_description
1 polymer ?
#
loop_
_entity_poly.entity_id
_entity_poly.type
_entity_poly.pdbx_seq_one_letter_code
_entity_poly.pdbx_strand_id
1 'polypeptide(L)'
;MNLPCPPLPAADLEHILAHTGPLWRELAGSRIFITGGTGFFGIWLLETLTAANDLLKADVGATVLSRDPQRFLARMPHLAKRSEFDWLCGHPANFPFPDRRHDYILHLATATSPHLDRT
;
A
#
# COMPACT_ATOMS: atom_id res chain seq x y z
N MET A 1 7.04 15.08 18.42
CA MET A 1 7.38 15.37 17.03
C MET A 1 7.64 14.07 16.28
N ASN A 2 6.98 13.90 15.16
CA ASN A 2 7.16 12.69 14.35
C ASN A 2 8.23 12.95 13.30
N LEU A 3 9.32 12.19 13.40
CA LEU A 3 10.35 12.26 12.39
C LEU A 3 9.92 11.45 11.16
N PRO A 4 10.29 11.89 9.94
CA PRO A 4 10.01 11.11 8.76
C PRO A 4 10.68 9.74 8.84
N CYS A 5 9.98 8.72 8.36
CA CYS A 5 10.55 7.38 8.26
C CYS A 5 11.36 7.29 6.97
N PRO A 6 12.56 6.68 7.03
CA PRO A 6 13.31 6.47 5.81
C PRO A 6 12.65 5.40 4.94
N PRO A 7 12.95 5.39 3.63
CA PRO A 7 12.51 4.29 2.78
C PRO A 7 13.08 2.96 3.27
N LEU A 8 12.40 1.88 2.96
CA LEU A 8 12.91 0.55 3.27
C LEU A 8 14.18 0.27 2.49
N PRO A 9 15.07 -0.61 3.01
CA PRO A 9 16.33 -0.88 2.33
C PRO A 9 16.11 -1.41 0.91
N ALA A 10 16.85 -0.85 -0.05
CA ALA A 10 16.71 -1.25 -1.44
C ALA A 10 17.04 -2.73 -1.65
N ALA A 11 18.02 -3.24 -0.92
CA ALA A 11 18.39 -4.65 -1.05
C ALA A 11 17.26 -5.59 -0.65
N ASP A 12 16.50 -5.21 0.38
CA ASP A 12 15.36 -6.03 0.81
C ASP A 12 14.24 -6.00 -0.23
N LEU A 13 13.97 -4.84 -0.81
CA LEU A 13 12.96 -4.73 -1.85
C LEU A 13 13.37 -5.51 -3.10
N GLU A 14 14.63 -5.43 -3.49
CA GLU A 14 15.12 -6.20 -4.62
C GLU A 14 15.00 -7.70 -4.39
N HIS A 15 15.27 -8.14 -3.16
CA HIS A 15 15.13 -9.54 -2.80
C HIS A 15 13.67 -10.01 -2.94
N ILE A 16 12.73 -9.19 -2.45
CA ILE A 16 11.31 -9.51 -2.60
C ILE A 16 10.94 -9.60 -4.07
N LEU A 17 11.37 -8.65 -4.88
CA LEU A 17 11.04 -8.65 -6.30
C LEU A 17 11.63 -9.86 -7.03
N ALA A 18 12.83 -10.28 -6.65
CA ALA A 18 13.45 -11.44 -7.25
C ALA A 18 12.64 -12.72 -7.02
N HIS A 19 11.94 -12.79 -5.89
CA HIS A 19 11.13 -13.96 -5.54
C HIS A 19 9.68 -13.85 -6.00
N THR A 20 9.24 -12.70 -6.49
CA THR A 20 7.84 -12.48 -6.86
C THR A 20 7.67 -12.01 -8.30
N GLY A 21 8.69 -12.19 -9.13
CA GLY A 21 8.67 -11.71 -10.52
C GLY A 21 7.42 -12.07 -11.31
N PRO A 22 7.00 -13.36 -11.33
CA PRO A 22 5.81 -13.74 -12.09
C PRO A 22 4.54 -13.04 -11.64
N LEU A 23 4.41 -12.75 -10.35
CA LEU A 23 3.25 -12.04 -9.82
C LEU A 23 3.12 -10.65 -10.45
N TRP A 24 4.23 -9.95 -10.62
CA TRP A 24 4.19 -8.60 -11.15
C TRP A 24 3.78 -8.56 -12.61
N ARG A 25 4.09 -9.60 -13.37
CA ARG A 25 3.60 -9.71 -14.74
C ARG A 25 2.08 -9.89 -14.77
N GLU A 26 1.53 -10.63 -13.83
CA GLU A 26 0.08 -10.80 -13.75
C GLU A 26 -0.61 -9.52 -13.30
N LEU A 27 0.02 -8.74 -12.44
CA LEU A 27 -0.55 -7.51 -11.92
C LEU A 27 -0.31 -6.31 -12.84
N ALA A 28 0.44 -6.47 -13.91
CA ALA A 28 0.79 -5.36 -14.79
C ALA A 28 -0.46 -4.62 -15.25
N GLY A 29 -0.46 -3.30 -15.07
CA GLY A 29 -1.58 -2.46 -15.45
C GLY A 29 -2.78 -2.53 -14.52
N SER A 30 -2.70 -3.30 -13.44
CA SER A 30 -3.81 -3.46 -12.49
C SER A 30 -3.89 -2.32 -11.49
N ARG A 31 -5.07 -2.20 -10.88
CA ARG A 31 -5.31 -1.24 -9.83
C ARG A 31 -5.86 -1.96 -8.61
N ILE A 32 -5.24 -1.71 -7.46
CA ILE A 32 -5.54 -2.43 -6.22
C ILE A 32 -6.15 -1.47 -5.22
N PHE A 33 -7.23 -1.90 -4.55
CA PHE A 33 -7.80 -1.16 -3.44
C PHE A 33 -7.29 -1.79 -2.14
N ILE A 34 -6.65 -0.99 -1.29
CA ILE A 34 -5.96 -1.47 -0.10
C ILE A 34 -6.54 -0.83 1.15
N THR A 35 -6.97 -1.64 2.10
CA THR A 35 -7.30 -1.16 3.44
C THR A 35 -6.17 -1.57 4.40
N GLY A 36 -5.85 -0.68 5.35
CA GLY A 36 -4.77 -0.95 6.28
C GLY A 36 -3.39 -0.74 5.72
N GLY A 37 -3.27 -0.01 4.60
CA GLY A 37 -2.00 0.23 3.95
C GLY A 37 -1.03 1.09 4.74
N THR A 38 -1.47 1.68 5.85
CA THR A 38 -0.60 2.52 6.68
C THR A 38 -0.01 1.77 7.87
N GLY A 39 -0.31 0.48 8.02
CA GLY A 39 0.30 -0.35 9.04
C GLY A 39 1.62 -0.95 8.58
N PHE A 40 2.18 -1.83 9.41
CA PHE A 40 3.49 -2.43 9.14
C PHE A 40 3.52 -3.17 7.79
N PHE A 41 2.60 -4.08 7.58
CA PHE A 41 2.54 -4.81 6.31
C PHE A 41 2.20 -3.91 5.15
N GLY A 42 1.36 -2.90 5.40
CA GLY A 42 0.99 -1.95 4.36
C GLY A 42 2.18 -1.17 3.85
N ILE A 43 3.06 -0.74 4.75
CA ILE A 43 4.26 0.00 4.34
C ILE A 43 5.14 -0.88 3.45
N TRP A 44 5.38 -2.12 3.83
CA TRP A 44 6.17 -3.04 3.00
C TRP A 44 5.52 -3.25 1.63
N LEU A 45 4.20 -3.42 1.61
CA LEU A 45 3.48 -3.60 0.35
C LEU A 45 3.59 -2.37 -0.54
N LEU A 46 3.36 -1.18 0.02
CA LEU A 46 3.41 0.04 -0.78
C LEU A 46 4.81 0.29 -1.33
N GLU A 47 5.83 0.08 -0.54
CA GLU A 47 7.19 0.27 -1.04
C GLU A 47 7.59 -0.80 -2.03
N THR A 48 7.09 -2.02 -1.87
CA THR A 48 7.31 -3.07 -2.86
C THR A 48 6.64 -2.72 -4.19
N LEU A 49 5.43 -2.14 -4.15
CA LEU A 49 4.76 -1.67 -5.36
C LEU A 49 5.57 -0.59 -6.07
N THR A 50 6.11 0.37 -5.32
CA THR A 50 6.92 1.41 -5.95
C THR A 50 8.18 0.82 -6.58
N ALA A 51 8.82 -0.13 -5.89
CA ALA A 51 10.01 -0.78 -6.42
C ALA A 51 9.69 -1.60 -7.68
N ALA A 52 8.56 -2.30 -7.68
CA ALA A 52 8.14 -3.06 -8.86
C ALA A 52 7.88 -2.14 -10.04
N ASN A 53 7.26 -0.99 -9.81
CA ASN A 53 7.02 -0.02 -10.88
C ASN A 53 8.32 0.55 -11.42
N ASP A 54 9.27 0.86 -10.53
CA ASP A 54 10.53 1.46 -10.92
C ASP A 54 11.48 0.47 -11.61
N LEU A 55 11.58 -0.74 -11.07
CA LEU A 55 12.59 -1.71 -11.51
C LEU A 55 12.04 -2.68 -12.56
N LEU A 56 10.78 -3.06 -12.47
CA LEU A 56 10.18 -4.05 -13.35
C LEU A 56 9.18 -3.44 -14.32
N LYS A 57 8.90 -2.14 -14.22
CA LYS A 57 7.92 -1.46 -15.07
C LYS A 57 6.54 -2.11 -14.95
N ALA A 58 6.17 -2.51 -13.75
CA ALA A 58 4.93 -3.25 -13.53
C ALA A 58 3.67 -2.42 -13.78
N ASP A 59 3.74 -1.09 -13.60
CA ASP A 59 2.61 -0.19 -13.83
C ASP A 59 1.38 -0.59 -13.00
N VAL A 60 1.60 -0.79 -11.71
CA VAL A 60 0.52 -1.12 -10.78
C VAL A 60 0.14 0.12 -9.99
N GLY A 61 -1.15 0.44 -9.97
CA GLY A 61 -1.66 1.54 -9.17
C GLY A 61 -2.41 1.04 -7.95
N ALA A 62 -2.58 1.90 -6.96
CA ALA A 62 -3.32 1.53 -5.76
C ALA A 62 -4.09 2.71 -5.20
N THR A 63 -5.27 2.42 -4.67
CA THR A 63 -6.03 3.34 -3.83
C THR A 63 -5.91 2.84 -2.41
N VAL A 64 -5.41 3.69 -1.51
CA VAL A 64 -5.14 3.31 -0.13
C VAL A 64 -6.13 4.00 0.79
N LEU A 65 -6.91 3.21 1.50
CA LEU A 65 -7.84 3.73 2.49
C LEU A 65 -7.12 3.95 3.80
N SER A 66 -7.24 5.16 4.35
CA SER A 66 -6.63 5.51 5.62
C SER A 66 -7.55 6.45 6.38
N ARG A 67 -7.55 6.35 7.70
CA ARG A 67 -8.32 7.29 8.52
C ARG A 67 -7.70 8.68 8.53
N ASP A 68 -6.38 8.76 8.34
CA ASP A 68 -5.67 10.04 8.29
C ASP A 68 -4.53 9.95 7.29
N PRO A 69 -4.84 10.05 5.99
CA PRO A 69 -3.80 9.95 4.97
C PRO A 69 -2.73 11.02 5.10
N GLN A 70 -3.11 12.24 5.48
CA GLN A 70 -2.15 13.33 5.57
C GLN A 70 -1.09 13.08 6.63
N ARG A 71 -1.51 12.53 7.77
CA ARG A 71 -0.59 12.21 8.84
C ARG A 71 0.40 11.13 8.41
N PHE A 72 -0.09 10.11 7.73
CA PHE A 72 0.77 9.06 7.22
C PHE A 72 1.78 9.61 6.21
N LEU A 73 1.29 10.42 5.26
CA LEU A 73 2.14 10.95 4.20
C LEU A 73 3.19 11.93 4.71
N ALA A 74 2.88 12.64 5.80
CA ALA A 74 3.86 13.52 6.43
C ALA A 74 5.04 12.72 6.98
N ARG A 75 4.81 11.47 7.41
CA ARG A 75 5.87 10.58 7.89
C ARG A 75 6.57 9.84 6.76
N MET A 76 5.93 9.74 5.60
CA MET A 76 6.40 8.93 4.47
C MET A 76 6.53 9.80 3.22
N PRO A 77 7.39 10.83 3.23
CA PRO A 77 7.44 11.77 2.12
C PRO A 77 7.83 11.13 0.80
N HIS A 78 8.56 10.03 0.82
CA HIS A 78 8.91 9.32 -0.40
C HIS A 78 7.70 8.65 -1.05
N LEU A 79 6.68 8.27 -0.27
CA LEU A 79 5.44 7.75 -0.83
C LEU A 79 4.51 8.88 -1.27
N ALA A 80 4.56 10.02 -0.57
CA ALA A 80 3.71 11.15 -0.91
C ALA A 80 4.00 11.71 -2.30
N LYS A 81 5.20 11.51 -2.80
CA LYS A 81 5.61 12.00 -4.13
C LYS A 81 5.23 11.06 -5.25
N ARG A 82 4.71 9.87 -4.93
CA ARG A 82 4.41 8.88 -5.96
C ARG A 82 3.04 9.11 -6.56
N SER A 83 2.95 8.99 -7.88
CA SER A 83 1.71 9.23 -8.61
C SER A 83 0.85 7.99 -8.75
N GLU A 84 1.37 6.81 -8.47
CA GLU A 84 0.61 5.57 -8.61
C GLU A 84 -0.37 5.33 -7.47
N PHE A 85 -0.29 6.09 -6.38
CA PHE A 85 -1.17 5.94 -5.24
C PHE A 85 -2.22 7.04 -5.19
N ASP A 86 -3.47 6.64 -4.99
CA ASP A 86 -4.55 7.54 -4.61
C ASP A 86 -4.88 7.27 -3.14
N TRP A 87 -5.17 8.32 -2.40
CA TRP A 87 -5.39 8.22 -0.96
C TRP A 87 -6.86 8.56 -0.66
N LEU A 88 -7.54 7.63 0.01
CA LEU A 88 -8.94 7.79 0.36
C LEU A 88 -9.06 7.87 1.87
N CYS A 89 -9.74 8.90 2.37
CA CYS A 89 -9.95 9.08 3.80
C CYS A 89 -11.22 8.35 4.23
N GLY A 90 -11.11 7.46 5.20
CA GLY A 90 -12.27 6.75 5.71
C GLY A 90 -11.89 5.63 6.65
N HIS A 91 -12.91 5.07 7.28
CA HIS A 91 -12.75 3.94 8.17
C HIS A 91 -13.05 2.65 7.39
N PRO A 92 -12.31 1.54 7.63
CA PRO A 92 -12.55 0.30 6.89
C PRO A 92 -13.99 -0.21 6.98
N ALA A 93 -14.70 0.09 8.07
CA ALA A 93 -16.10 -0.34 8.23
C ALA A 93 -17.09 0.59 7.55
N ASN A 94 -16.68 1.80 7.19
CA ASN A 94 -17.61 2.77 6.60
C ASN A 94 -16.83 3.82 5.83
N PHE A 95 -16.75 3.66 4.52
CA PHE A 95 -16.04 4.58 3.65
C PHE A 95 -16.77 4.74 2.33
N PRO A 96 -16.58 5.88 1.65
CA PRO A 96 -17.15 6.04 0.31
C PRO A 96 -16.36 5.17 -0.68
N PHE A 97 -17.09 4.47 -1.55
CA PHE A 97 -16.42 3.71 -2.58
C PHE A 97 -15.76 4.65 -3.59
N PRO A 98 -14.54 4.32 -4.03
CA PRO A 98 -13.88 5.13 -5.06
C PRO A 98 -14.61 5.01 -6.39
N ASP A 99 -14.54 6.08 -7.19
CA ASP A 99 -15.17 6.10 -8.51
C ASP A 99 -14.40 5.29 -9.54
N ARG A 100 -13.17 4.91 -9.24
CA ARG A 100 -12.33 4.19 -10.19
C ARG A 100 -12.51 2.70 -10.04
N ARG A 101 -12.39 2.00 -11.17
CA ARG A 101 -12.41 0.55 -11.18
C ARG A 101 -11.15 0.00 -10.53
N HIS A 102 -11.32 -1.05 -9.75
CA HIS A 102 -10.21 -1.77 -9.13
C HIS A 102 -10.29 -3.24 -9.51
N ASP A 103 -9.14 -3.81 -9.78
CA ASP A 103 -9.05 -5.22 -10.18
C ASP A 103 -8.91 -6.14 -8.98
N TYR A 104 -8.35 -5.65 -7.89
CA TYR A 104 -8.12 -6.44 -6.68
C TYR A 104 -8.41 -5.61 -5.44
N ILE A 105 -8.81 -6.31 -4.38
CA ILE A 105 -9.02 -5.70 -3.06
C ILE A 105 -8.17 -6.44 -2.05
N LEU A 106 -7.34 -5.71 -1.31
CA LEU A 106 -6.53 -6.26 -0.25
C LEU A 106 -6.94 -5.66 1.10
N HIS A 107 -7.37 -6.51 2.00
CA HIS A 107 -7.75 -6.11 3.34
C HIS A 107 -6.60 -6.37 4.30
N LEU A 108 -5.83 -5.33 4.60
CA LEU A 108 -4.76 -5.42 5.58
C LEU A 108 -5.18 -4.82 6.92
N ALA A 109 -6.34 -4.14 6.95
CA ALA A 109 -6.86 -3.58 8.17
C ALA A 109 -7.53 -4.68 8.98
N THR A 110 -6.82 -5.19 9.97
CA THR A 110 -7.39 -6.16 10.88
C THR A 110 -7.56 -5.52 12.24
N ALA A 111 -8.59 -5.95 12.96
CA ALA A 111 -8.77 -5.51 14.33
C ALA A 111 -7.63 -6.06 15.17
N THR A 112 -7.05 -5.20 16.00
CA THR A 112 -5.95 -5.60 16.86
C THR A 112 -6.41 -6.01 18.24
N SER A 113 -7.71 -5.92 18.51
CA SER A 113 -8.25 -6.33 19.80
C SER A 113 -8.15 -7.84 19.95
N PRO A 114 -7.62 -8.32 21.09
CA PRO A 114 -7.51 -9.77 21.30
C PRO A 114 -8.84 -10.51 21.27
N HIS A 115 -9.94 -9.81 21.55
CA HIS A 115 -11.26 -10.44 21.53
C HIS A 115 -11.70 -10.86 20.16
N LEU A 116 -11.27 -10.13 19.16
CA LEU A 116 -11.75 -10.36 17.79
C LEU A 116 -10.97 -11.45 17.08
N ASP A 117 -9.80 -11.77 17.58
CA ASP A 117 -8.95 -12.76 16.95
C ASP A 117 -9.37 -14.19 17.23
N ARG A 118 -10.43 -14.35 17.99
CA ARG A 118 -10.89 -15.67 18.41
C ARG A 118 -11.94 -16.27 17.54
N THR A 119 -12.40 -15.56 16.60
CA THR A 119 -13.47 -16.06 15.74
C THR A 119 -12.99 -17.02 14.68
#